data_aba5a52dbf8b9dbf3336e7879c62854a
#
_entry.id   aba5a52dbf8b9dbf3336e7879c62854a
#
_cell.length_a   1.000
_cell.length_b   1.000
_cell.length_c   1.000
_cell.angle_alpha   90.00
_cell.angle_beta   90.00
_cell.angle_gamma   90.00
#
_symmetry.space_group_name_H-M   'P 1'
#
loop_
_entity.id
_entity.type
_entity.pdbx_description
1 polymer ?
#
loop_
_entity_poly.entity_id
_entity_poly.type
_entity_poly.pdbx_seq_one_letter_code
_entity_poly.pdbx_strand_id
1 'polypeptide(L)'
;NDQGVMDFSKVSSFVRAAEDAGLTVYGHTLAWHAQQPSKYLNELIKDKELPPAEKNPGLIITAGAPKTDTWEYEIYYDLDKPLQAGKTYEISLNVRGTNPGTIDFWPGKKDGSDTQYGAGSFTVAESAIDNSFSFTPNADIDRMRFCFGKIGGTLYFDNFVLKEKGSDHNLVVNSTFDENDISHWTKVSWVDVNYKIGNVAGAGAVEIPVSVGHLTFDDGQN
;
A
#
# COMPACT_ATOMS: atom_id res chain seq x y z
N ASN A 1 25.18 20.09 25.22
CA ASN A 1 24.49 21.35 25.53
C ASN A 1 23.17 21.44 24.73
N ASP A 2 22.39 22.47 24.95
CA ASP A 2 21.08 22.70 24.31
C ASP A 2 21.15 22.88 22.78
N GLN A 3 22.31 22.87 22.19
CA GLN A 3 22.56 22.95 20.75
C GLN A 3 23.02 21.60 20.18
N GLY A 4 23.03 20.54 20.99
CA GLY A 4 23.52 19.22 20.61
C GLY A 4 25.05 19.12 20.46
N VAL A 5 25.77 20.16 20.85
CA VAL A 5 27.24 20.15 20.77
C VAL A 5 27.82 19.46 22.00
N MET A 6 28.62 18.44 21.80
CA MET A 6 29.36 17.76 22.86
C MET A 6 30.61 18.55 23.25
N ASP A 7 30.75 18.84 24.53
CA ASP A 7 31.91 19.52 25.09
C ASP A 7 32.61 18.61 26.10
N PHE A 8 33.80 18.14 25.74
CA PHE A 8 34.62 17.26 26.57
C PHE A 8 35.78 18.00 27.28
N SER A 9 35.83 19.31 27.20
CA SER A 9 36.97 20.07 27.73
C SER A 9 37.25 19.80 29.21
N LYS A 10 36.21 19.76 30.04
CA LYS A 10 36.33 19.46 31.48
C LYS A 10 36.62 17.98 31.73
N VAL A 11 36.05 17.09 30.93
CA VAL A 11 36.25 15.65 31.06
C VAL A 11 37.66 15.27 30.69
N SER A 12 38.21 15.82 29.61
CA SER A 12 39.59 15.56 29.16
C SER A 12 40.63 15.94 30.20
N SER A 13 40.45 17.08 30.89
CA SER A 13 41.39 17.50 31.97
C SER A 13 41.29 16.60 33.20
N PHE A 14 40.08 16.15 33.55
CA PHE A 14 39.86 15.23 34.65
C PHE A 14 40.49 13.84 34.37
N VAL A 15 40.25 13.31 33.16
CA VAL A 15 40.81 12.00 32.76
C VAL A 15 42.32 12.02 32.79
N ARG A 16 42.98 13.08 32.25
CA ARG A 16 44.42 13.21 32.30
C ARG A 16 44.95 13.25 33.72
N ALA A 17 44.33 14.03 34.60
CA ALA A 17 44.76 14.11 36.01
C ALA A 17 44.63 12.77 36.73
N ALA A 18 43.62 11.97 36.41
CA ALA A 18 43.45 10.63 36.95
C ALA A 18 44.52 9.66 36.40
N GLU A 19 44.78 9.69 35.10
CA GLU A 19 45.83 8.89 34.44
C GLU A 19 47.22 9.20 35.04
N ASP A 20 47.53 10.48 35.21
CA ASP A 20 48.81 10.95 35.83
C ASP A 20 48.92 10.45 37.28
N ALA A 21 47.80 10.26 37.97
CA ALA A 21 47.76 9.71 39.33
C ALA A 21 47.71 8.17 39.36
N GLY A 22 47.76 7.49 38.20
CA GLY A 22 47.69 6.03 38.10
C GLY A 22 46.33 5.47 38.41
N LEU A 23 45.24 6.26 38.29
CA LEU A 23 43.87 5.86 38.57
C LEU A 23 43.16 5.46 37.28
N THR A 24 42.33 4.40 37.35
CA THR A 24 41.45 4.01 36.27
C THR A 24 40.18 4.84 36.31
N VAL A 25 39.83 5.50 35.21
CA VAL A 25 38.58 6.25 35.09
C VAL A 25 37.49 5.38 34.50
N TYR A 26 36.38 5.30 35.19
CA TYR A 26 35.16 4.62 34.72
C TYR A 26 34.09 5.66 34.38
N GLY A 27 33.74 5.74 33.11
CA GLY A 27 32.63 6.62 32.63
C GLY A 27 31.30 6.03 33.00
N HIS A 28 30.48 6.78 33.74
CA HIS A 28 29.16 6.35 34.14
C HIS A 28 28.09 7.21 33.48
N THR A 29 27.11 6.49 32.86
CA THR A 29 25.83 6.94 32.30
C THR A 29 25.95 7.99 31.19
N LEU A 30 25.69 7.54 29.97
CA LEU A 30 25.55 8.42 28.80
C LEU A 30 24.24 9.23 28.83
N ALA A 31 23.21 8.72 29.52
CA ALA A 31 21.92 9.37 29.73
C ALA A 31 21.48 9.22 31.18
N TRP A 32 21.05 10.29 31.81
CA TRP A 32 20.59 10.34 33.19
C TRP A 32 19.25 11.07 33.23
N HIS A 33 18.37 10.76 34.20
CA HIS A 33 17.04 11.36 34.34
C HIS A 33 17.07 12.85 34.67
N ALA A 34 18.23 13.39 35.13
CA ALA A 34 18.44 14.79 35.41
C ALA A 34 19.63 15.35 34.63
N GLN A 35 19.71 16.67 34.48
CA GLN A 35 20.80 17.39 33.82
C GLN A 35 20.95 17.03 32.32
N GLN A 36 19.86 16.64 31.69
CA GLN A 36 19.86 16.42 30.27
C GLN A 36 19.71 17.75 29.50
N PRO A 37 20.16 17.82 28.23
CA PRO A 37 19.88 18.98 27.38
C PRO A 37 18.41 18.93 26.90
N SER A 38 17.46 19.07 27.83
CA SER A 38 16.03 18.88 27.63
C SER A 38 15.47 19.72 26.49
N LYS A 39 15.97 20.96 26.35
CA LYS A 39 15.58 21.83 25.25
C LYS A 39 15.95 21.26 23.88
N TYR A 40 17.17 20.74 23.76
CA TYR A 40 17.62 20.10 22.50
C TYR A 40 16.85 18.80 22.22
N LEU A 41 16.65 17.96 23.24
CA LEU A 41 15.93 16.70 23.10
C LEU A 41 14.45 16.93 22.75
N ASN A 42 13.80 17.90 23.41
CA ASN A 42 12.43 18.26 23.11
C ASN A 42 12.28 18.82 21.69
N GLU A 43 13.27 19.56 21.18
CA GLU A 43 13.24 20.04 19.78
C GLU A 43 13.45 18.90 18.79
N LEU A 44 14.25 17.86 19.13
CA LEU A 44 14.43 16.68 18.29
C LEU A 44 13.15 15.84 18.15
N ILE A 45 12.40 15.71 19.25
CA ILE A 45 11.15 14.92 19.28
C ILE A 45 9.91 15.74 18.95
N LYS A 46 10.06 17.07 18.78
CA LYS A 46 8.96 17.93 18.39
C LYS A 46 8.35 17.43 17.08
N ASP A 47 7.02 17.37 17.05
CA ASP A 47 6.28 17.00 15.86
C ASP A 47 6.75 17.84 14.67
N LYS A 48 7.35 17.18 13.70
CA LYS A 48 7.64 17.79 12.42
C LYS A 48 6.42 17.54 11.54
N GLU A 49 5.97 18.57 10.84
CA GLU A 49 5.02 18.35 9.77
C GLU A 49 5.61 17.32 8.81
N LEU A 50 5.00 16.14 8.79
CA LEU A 50 5.31 15.16 7.76
C LEU A 50 4.92 15.77 6.41
N PRO A 51 5.70 15.55 5.35
CA PRO A 51 5.26 15.92 4.02
C PRO A 51 3.86 15.30 3.82
N PRO A 52 2.93 16.03 3.16
CA PRO A 52 1.61 15.50 2.89
C PRO A 52 1.77 14.08 2.34
N ALA A 53 1.04 13.14 2.93
CA ALA A 53 1.07 11.75 2.48
C ALA A 53 0.82 11.75 0.97
N GLU A 54 1.69 11.07 0.24
CA GLU A 54 1.54 10.94 -1.21
C GLU A 54 0.15 10.33 -1.48
N LYS A 55 -0.69 11.10 -2.16
CA LYS A 55 -2.03 10.64 -2.51
C LYS A 55 -1.90 9.87 -3.82
N ASN A 56 -2.07 8.59 -3.75
CA ASN A 56 -2.23 7.72 -4.90
C ASN A 56 -3.60 7.05 -4.80
N PRO A 57 -4.65 7.60 -5.44
CA PRO A 57 -5.96 6.99 -5.40
C PRO A 57 -5.94 5.65 -6.13
N GLY A 58 -6.73 4.70 -5.66
CA GLY A 58 -6.88 3.38 -6.25
C GLY A 58 -8.11 2.66 -5.69
N LEU A 59 -8.43 1.50 -6.24
CA LEU A 59 -9.53 0.67 -5.77
C LEU A 59 -9.05 -0.24 -4.65
N ILE A 60 -9.62 -0.08 -3.47
CA ILE A 60 -9.41 -0.97 -2.33
C ILE A 60 -10.55 -1.98 -2.27
N ILE A 61 -10.21 -3.27 -2.34
CA ILE A 61 -11.16 -4.38 -2.30
C ILE A 61 -10.87 -5.18 -1.04
N THR A 62 -11.87 -5.38 -0.19
CA THR A 62 -11.72 -6.09 1.08
C THR A 62 -12.63 -7.31 1.11
N ALA A 63 -12.04 -8.46 1.39
CA ALA A 63 -12.71 -9.75 1.59
C ALA A 63 -12.26 -10.39 2.92
N GLY A 64 -12.87 -11.49 3.29
CA GLY A 64 -12.52 -12.27 4.47
C GLY A 64 -11.29 -13.16 4.26
N ALA A 65 -11.17 -14.20 5.09
CA ALA A 65 -10.11 -15.20 4.99
C ALA A 65 -10.14 -15.94 3.64
N PRO A 66 -8.99 -16.50 3.20
CA PRO A 66 -8.94 -17.31 1.99
C PRO A 66 -9.98 -18.43 1.95
N LYS A 67 -10.49 -18.71 0.77
CA LYS A 67 -11.50 -19.73 0.46
C LYS A 67 -10.89 -20.90 -0.31
N THR A 68 -11.71 -21.93 -0.55
CA THR A 68 -11.32 -23.11 -1.33
C THR A 68 -11.19 -22.78 -2.81
N ASP A 69 -12.20 -22.09 -3.33
CA ASP A 69 -12.30 -21.79 -4.75
C ASP A 69 -12.07 -20.31 -5.04
N THR A 70 -11.47 -20.01 -6.19
CA THR A 70 -11.12 -18.65 -6.58
C THR A 70 -12.34 -17.76 -6.78
N TRP A 71 -13.47 -18.32 -7.27
CA TRP A 71 -14.73 -17.62 -7.54
C TRP A 71 -15.53 -17.25 -6.28
N GLU A 72 -15.16 -17.75 -5.11
CA GLU A 72 -15.88 -17.45 -3.87
C GLU A 72 -15.66 -15.98 -3.41
N TYR A 73 -14.66 -15.29 -3.94
CA TYR A 73 -14.56 -13.83 -3.92
C TYR A 73 -14.29 -13.34 -5.33
N GLU A 74 -15.18 -12.49 -5.84
CA GLU A 74 -15.02 -11.90 -7.16
C GLU A 74 -15.58 -10.49 -7.22
N ILE A 75 -14.99 -9.68 -8.10
CA ILE A 75 -15.45 -8.35 -8.46
C ILE A 75 -15.43 -8.24 -9.98
N TYR A 76 -16.33 -7.45 -10.53
CA TYR A 76 -16.49 -7.26 -11.96
C TYR A 76 -16.21 -5.82 -12.36
N TYR A 77 -15.59 -5.66 -13.51
CA TYR A 77 -15.58 -4.41 -14.25
C TYR A 77 -16.45 -4.56 -15.50
N ASP A 78 -17.46 -3.74 -15.63
CA ASP A 78 -18.42 -3.77 -16.73
C ASP A 78 -18.05 -2.70 -17.77
N LEU A 79 -17.88 -3.12 -19.03
CA LEU A 79 -17.57 -2.24 -20.14
C LEU A 79 -18.82 -1.55 -20.70
N ASP A 80 -18.66 -0.34 -21.21
CA ASP A 80 -19.71 0.39 -21.95
C ASP A 80 -20.01 -0.24 -23.31
N LYS A 81 -18.97 -0.78 -23.94
CA LYS A 81 -19.08 -1.45 -25.24
C LYS A 81 -18.39 -2.81 -25.20
N PRO A 82 -18.99 -3.84 -25.79
CA PRO A 82 -18.39 -5.16 -25.83
C PRO A 82 -17.02 -5.16 -26.55
N LEU A 83 -16.09 -5.94 -26.06
CA LEU A 83 -14.91 -6.37 -26.81
C LEU A 83 -15.36 -7.35 -27.88
N GLN A 84 -14.77 -7.27 -29.06
CA GLN A 84 -15.15 -8.10 -30.22
C GLN A 84 -14.42 -9.43 -30.21
N ALA A 85 -15.14 -10.49 -30.55
CA ALA A 85 -14.58 -11.82 -30.73
C ALA A 85 -13.43 -11.83 -31.75
N GLY A 86 -12.39 -12.58 -31.47
CA GLY A 86 -11.23 -12.76 -32.36
C GLY A 86 -10.24 -11.60 -32.39
N LYS A 87 -10.54 -10.46 -31.79
CA LYS A 87 -9.56 -9.37 -31.61
C LYS A 87 -8.70 -9.62 -30.37
N THR A 88 -7.44 -9.22 -30.44
CA THR A 88 -6.53 -9.31 -29.30
C THR A 88 -6.56 -8.03 -28.49
N TYR A 89 -6.67 -8.17 -27.19
CA TYR A 89 -6.65 -7.07 -26.22
C TYR A 89 -5.46 -7.22 -25.29
N GLU A 90 -4.90 -6.09 -24.88
CA GLU A 90 -3.85 -5.98 -23.89
C GLU A 90 -4.45 -5.43 -22.60
N ILE A 91 -4.19 -6.11 -21.49
CA ILE A 91 -4.63 -5.72 -20.17
C ILE A 91 -3.44 -5.52 -19.26
N SER A 92 -3.45 -4.48 -18.46
CA SER A 92 -2.48 -4.27 -17.39
C SER A 92 -3.16 -3.73 -16.13
N LEU A 93 -2.58 -4.10 -14.99
CA LEU A 93 -3.07 -3.70 -13.68
C LEU A 93 -1.88 -3.66 -12.71
N ASN A 94 -1.73 -2.56 -12.00
CA ASN A 94 -0.88 -2.50 -10.83
C ASN A 94 -1.67 -3.05 -9.64
N VAL A 95 -1.14 -4.06 -8.96
CA VAL A 95 -1.82 -4.70 -7.84
C VAL A 95 -0.87 -5.09 -6.71
N ARG A 96 -1.34 -4.93 -5.49
CA ARG A 96 -0.77 -5.53 -4.28
C ARG A 96 -1.88 -6.08 -3.38
N GLY A 97 -1.53 -6.91 -2.43
CA GLY A 97 -2.49 -7.47 -1.49
C GLY A 97 -1.87 -7.81 -0.14
N THR A 98 -2.71 -8.01 0.86
CA THR A 98 -2.27 -8.47 2.20
C THR A 98 -1.82 -9.91 2.19
N ASN A 99 -2.28 -10.70 1.23
CA ASN A 99 -1.89 -12.08 1.03
C ASN A 99 -1.32 -12.26 -0.37
N PRO A 100 -0.13 -12.83 -0.54
CA PRO A 100 0.43 -13.13 -1.86
C PRO A 100 -0.33 -14.27 -2.55
N GLY A 101 -0.33 -14.25 -3.88
CA GLY A 101 -0.98 -15.29 -4.69
C GLY A 101 -1.38 -14.81 -6.06
N THR A 102 -2.56 -15.25 -6.53
CA THR A 102 -3.01 -14.99 -7.90
C THR A 102 -4.48 -14.60 -7.91
N ILE A 103 -4.82 -13.59 -8.71
CA ILE A 103 -6.18 -13.25 -9.11
C ILE A 103 -6.40 -13.89 -10.47
N ASP A 104 -7.41 -14.77 -10.59
CA ASP A 104 -7.80 -15.31 -11.87
C ASP A 104 -8.65 -14.31 -12.64
N PHE A 105 -8.35 -14.10 -13.91
CA PHE A 105 -9.07 -13.22 -14.80
C PHE A 105 -9.95 -14.02 -15.76
N TRP A 106 -11.26 -13.83 -15.66
CA TRP A 106 -12.27 -14.55 -16.42
C TRP A 106 -13.18 -13.59 -17.18
N PRO A 107 -12.81 -13.16 -18.40
CA PRO A 107 -13.66 -12.28 -19.19
C PRO A 107 -14.96 -13.00 -19.60
N GLY A 108 -16.07 -12.31 -19.49
CA GLY A 108 -17.41 -12.87 -19.67
C GLY A 108 -18.43 -11.86 -20.17
N LYS A 109 -19.70 -12.19 -19.94
CA LYS A 109 -20.86 -11.37 -20.34
C LYS A 109 -21.69 -10.96 -19.13
N LYS A 110 -22.38 -9.83 -19.26
CA LYS A 110 -23.38 -9.37 -18.26
C LYS A 110 -24.68 -10.16 -18.29
N ASP A 111 -24.79 -11.19 -19.12
CA ASP A 111 -25.99 -12.01 -19.29
C ASP A 111 -26.26 -12.99 -18.14
N GLY A 112 -25.43 -12.98 -17.12
CA GLY A 112 -25.53 -13.87 -15.97
C GLY A 112 -24.93 -15.26 -16.20
N SER A 113 -24.32 -15.52 -17.36
CA SER A 113 -23.64 -16.79 -17.59
C SER A 113 -22.28 -16.82 -16.90
N ASP A 114 -21.88 -18.00 -16.42
CA ASP A 114 -20.55 -18.23 -15.84
C ASP A 114 -19.50 -18.62 -16.91
N THR A 115 -19.86 -18.54 -18.19
CA THR A 115 -18.97 -18.90 -19.29
C THR A 115 -17.80 -17.94 -19.36
N GLN A 116 -16.58 -18.51 -19.46
CA GLN A 116 -15.36 -17.77 -19.66
C GLN A 116 -15.00 -17.74 -21.15
N TYR A 117 -14.69 -16.56 -21.67
CA TYR A 117 -14.37 -16.36 -23.09
C TYR A 117 -12.91 -15.98 -23.32
N GLY A 118 -12.07 -16.37 -22.43
CA GLY A 118 -10.66 -16.15 -22.36
C GLY A 118 -10.20 -16.38 -20.92
N ALA A 119 -8.91 -16.30 -20.68
CA ALA A 119 -8.35 -16.43 -19.36
C ALA A 119 -7.01 -15.69 -19.23
N GLY A 120 -6.65 -15.35 -18.02
CA GLY A 120 -5.37 -14.79 -17.63
C GLY A 120 -5.28 -14.77 -16.12
N SER A 121 -4.21 -14.19 -15.62
CA SER A 121 -4.05 -14.03 -14.19
C SER A 121 -3.16 -12.84 -13.85
N PHE A 122 -3.35 -12.31 -12.65
CA PHE A 122 -2.51 -11.27 -12.07
C PHE A 122 -1.81 -11.83 -10.84
N THR A 123 -0.51 -11.65 -10.76
CA THR A 123 0.28 -11.98 -9.58
C THR A 123 0.08 -10.91 -8.50
N VAL A 124 -0.14 -11.33 -7.27
CA VAL A 124 -0.32 -10.47 -6.10
C VAL A 124 0.83 -10.71 -5.14
N ALA A 125 1.44 -9.63 -4.64
CA ALA A 125 2.38 -9.66 -3.53
C ALA A 125 2.06 -8.54 -2.53
N GLU A 126 2.76 -8.49 -1.42
CA GLU A 126 2.61 -7.42 -0.42
C GLU A 126 3.06 -6.05 -0.97
N SER A 127 4.06 -6.04 -1.85
CA SER A 127 4.45 -4.86 -2.63
C SER A 127 3.73 -4.83 -3.97
N ALA A 128 3.48 -3.63 -4.50
CA ALA A 128 2.82 -3.43 -5.77
C ALA A 128 3.59 -4.05 -6.94
N ILE A 129 2.89 -4.77 -7.80
CA ILE A 129 3.41 -5.42 -9.01
C ILE A 129 2.63 -4.92 -10.21
N ASP A 130 3.35 -4.50 -11.24
CA ASP A 130 2.77 -4.24 -12.56
C ASP A 130 2.60 -5.57 -13.30
N ASN A 131 1.35 -5.92 -13.53
CA ASN A 131 0.98 -7.10 -14.30
C ASN A 131 0.52 -6.69 -15.69
N SER A 132 0.86 -7.47 -16.72
CA SER A 132 0.33 -7.29 -18.06
C SER A 132 0.31 -8.60 -18.83
N PHE A 133 -0.74 -8.79 -19.63
CA PHE A 133 -0.85 -9.90 -20.59
C PHE A 133 -1.81 -9.54 -21.73
N SER A 134 -1.85 -10.39 -22.75
CA SER A 134 -2.80 -10.26 -23.85
C SER A 134 -3.76 -11.45 -23.84
N PHE A 135 -5.00 -11.21 -24.27
CA PHE A 135 -6.01 -12.26 -24.47
C PHE A 135 -6.83 -11.97 -25.73
N THR A 136 -7.44 -13.03 -26.26
CA THR A 136 -8.29 -12.96 -27.44
C THR A 136 -9.59 -13.67 -27.12
N PRO A 137 -10.71 -12.94 -26.87
CA PRO A 137 -11.97 -13.57 -26.57
C PRO A 137 -12.53 -14.31 -27.79
N ASN A 138 -13.18 -15.44 -27.56
CA ASN A 138 -13.82 -16.24 -28.60
C ASN A 138 -15.30 -15.93 -28.82
N ALA A 139 -15.82 -14.92 -28.11
CA ALA A 139 -17.13 -14.31 -28.31
C ALA A 139 -17.04 -12.83 -27.90
N ASP A 140 -18.06 -12.02 -28.28
CA ASP A 140 -18.19 -10.66 -27.77
C ASP A 140 -18.44 -10.69 -26.26
N ILE A 141 -17.68 -9.88 -25.51
CA ILE A 141 -17.70 -9.85 -24.03
C ILE A 141 -17.76 -8.41 -23.53
N ASP A 142 -18.45 -8.19 -22.43
CA ASP A 142 -18.64 -6.85 -21.85
C ASP A 142 -18.40 -6.80 -20.34
N ARG A 143 -17.82 -7.88 -19.75
CA ARG A 143 -17.50 -7.98 -18.33
C ARG A 143 -16.12 -8.59 -18.10
N MET A 144 -15.32 -7.93 -17.27
CA MET A 144 -14.05 -8.45 -16.78
C MET A 144 -14.28 -8.97 -15.35
N ARG A 145 -14.06 -10.26 -15.11
CA ARG A 145 -14.20 -10.89 -13.78
C ARG A 145 -12.83 -11.09 -13.16
N PHE A 146 -12.67 -10.62 -11.94
CA PHE A 146 -11.47 -10.78 -11.11
C PHE A 146 -11.83 -11.69 -9.94
N CYS A 147 -11.33 -12.92 -9.96
CA CYS A 147 -11.65 -13.97 -8.99
C CYS A 147 -10.42 -14.18 -8.07
N PHE A 148 -10.60 -14.02 -6.76
CA PHE A 148 -9.50 -14.01 -5.79
C PHE A 148 -9.82 -14.74 -4.48
N GLY A 149 -10.81 -15.64 -4.47
CA GLY A 149 -11.21 -16.39 -3.28
C GLY A 149 -10.06 -17.10 -2.58
N LYS A 150 -9.14 -17.68 -3.34
CA LYS A 150 -7.99 -18.41 -2.77
C LYS A 150 -7.01 -17.56 -1.98
N ILE A 151 -6.96 -16.27 -2.21
CA ILE A 151 -6.07 -15.36 -1.47
C ILE A 151 -6.82 -14.53 -0.43
N GLY A 152 -8.06 -14.13 -0.68
CA GLY A 152 -8.84 -13.32 0.25
C GLY A 152 -8.15 -12.03 0.67
N GLY A 153 -8.46 -11.53 1.88
CA GLY A 153 -7.81 -10.34 2.45
C GLY A 153 -8.15 -9.04 1.74
N THR A 154 -7.20 -8.10 1.71
CA THR A 154 -7.37 -6.81 1.05
C THR A 154 -6.48 -6.70 -0.19
N LEU A 155 -7.08 -6.30 -1.30
CA LEU A 155 -6.40 -6.01 -2.56
C LEU A 155 -6.44 -4.50 -2.83
N TYR A 156 -5.41 -4.01 -3.50
CA TYR A 156 -5.24 -2.61 -3.88
C TYR A 156 -4.92 -2.57 -5.37
N PHE A 157 -5.84 -2.02 -6.16
CA PHE A 157 -5.72 -1.90 -7.62
C PHE A 157 -5.42 -0.46 -7.99
N ASP A 158 -4.53 -0.29 -8.95
CA ASP A 158 -4.20 0.99 -9.56
C ASP A 158 -3.83 0.79 -11.03
N ASN A 159 -3.90 1.87 -11.83
CA ASN A 159 -3.49 1.88 -13.22
C ASN A 159 -4.07 0.71 -14.05
N PHE A 160 -5.40 0.53 -13.97
CA PHE A 160 -6.09 -0.49 -14.75
C PHE A 160 -6.25 -0.04 -16.20
N VAL A 161 -5.56 -0.72 -17.13
CA VAL A 161 -5.62 -0.43 -18.57
C VAL A 161 -6.14 -1.66 -19.32
N LEU A 162 -7.05 -1.42 -20.25
CA LEU A 162 -7.54 -2.41 -21.21
C LEU A 162 -7.63 -1.74 -22.58
N LYS A 163 -6.93 -2.25 -23.58
CA LYS A 163 -6.92 -1.68 -24.92
C LYS A 163 -6.88 -2.76 -25.99
N GLU A 164 -7.40 -2.47 -27.18
CA GLU A 164 -7.18 -3.32 -28.35
C GLU A 164 -5.71 -3.25 -28.73
N LYS A 165 -5.11 -4.39 -29.07
CA LYS A 165 -3.70 -4.46 -29.45
C LYS A 165 -3.40 -3.54 -30.64
N GLY A 166 -2.41 -2.66 -30.44
CA GLY A 166 -2.03 -1.66 -31.43
C GLY A 166 -2.83 -0.35 -31.35
N SER A 167 -3.72 -0.19 -30.36
CA SER A 167 -4.42 1.04 -30.05
C SER A 167 -3.87 1.69 -28.77
N ASP A 168 -3.84 3.01 -28.73
CA ASP A 168 -3.50 3.77 -27.52
C ASP A 168 -4.74 4.11 -26.66
N HIS A 169 -5.95 3.79 -27.17
CA HIS A 169 -7.20 4.10 -26.49
C HIS A 169 -7.46 3.11 -25.35
N ASN A 170 -7.46 3.62 -24.11
CA ASN A 170 -7.88 2.84 -22.94
C ASN A 170 -9.41 2.70 -22.90
N LEU A 171 -9.92 1.49 -22.78
CA LEU A 171 -11.34 1.16 -22.69
C LEU A 171 -11.87 1.22 -21.25
N VAL A 172 -10.97 1.39 -20.27
CA VAL A 172 -11.33 1.52 -18.84
C VAL A 172 -11.60 2.98 -18.52
N VAL A 173 -12.77 3.26 -17.98
CA VAL A 173 -13.12 4.57 -17.44
C VAL A 173 -12.52 4.72 -16.05
N ASN A 174 -12.00 5.91 -15.71
CA ASN A 174 -11.35 6.19 -14.43
C ASN A 174 -10.24 5.18 -14.08
N SER A 175 -9.35 4.92 -15.04
CA SER A 175 -8.32 3.87 -14.97
C SER A 175 -7.27 4.10 -13.88
N THR A 176 -7.06 5.35 -13.46
CA THR A 176 -6.15 5.79 -12.38
C THR A 176 -6.88 6.05 -11.06
N PHE A 177 -8.20 5.88 -11.05
CA PHE A 177 -9.07 6.10 -9.89
C PHE A 177 -9.02 7.52 -9.30
N ASP A 178 -8.59 8.52 -10.08
CA ASP A 178 -8.52 9.92 -9.64
C ASP A 178 -9.90 10.52 -9.33
N GLU A 179 -10.94 10.00 -9.96
CA GLU A 179 -12.32 10.36 -9.69
C GLU A 179 -12.95 9.36 -8.73
N ASN A 180 -13.80 9.84 -7.81
CA ASN A 180 -14.54 8.97 -6.89
C ASN A 180 -15.74 8.33 -7.59
N ASP A 181 -15.49 7.66 -8.73
CA ASP A 181 -16.46 6.95 -9.54
C ASP A 181 -16.09 5.47 -9.67
N ILE A 182 -16.94 4.61 -9.14
CA ILE A 182 -16.85 3.14 -9.22
C ILE A 182 -18.07 2.53 -9.91
N SER A 183 -18.81 3.29 -10.71
CA SER A 183 -20.07 2.85 -11.35
C SER A 183 -19.91 1.64 -12.27
N HIS A 184 -18.70 1.46 -12.85
CA HIS A 184 -18.35 0.30 -13.67
C HIS A 184 -17.99 -0.96 -12.86
N TRP A 185 -17.75 -0.79 -11.53
CA TRP A 185 -17.39 -1.91 -10.67
C TRP A 185 -18.64 -2.48 -10.01
N THR A 186 -18.81 -3.79 -10.12
CA THR A 186 -19.95 -4.52 -9.57
C THR A 186 -19.52 -5.82 -8.92
N LYS A 187 -20.42 -6.45 -8.17
CA LYS A 187 -20.22 -7.78 -7.61
C LYS A 187 -21.54 -8.54 -7.60
N VAL A 188 -21.47 -9.86 -7.52
CA VAL A 188 -22.67 -10.67 -7.25
C VAL A 188 -23.12 -10.50 -5.80
N SER A 189 -24.41 -10.58 -5.55
CA SER A 189 -25.00 -10.27 -4.25
C SER A 189 -24.61 -11.23 -3.12
N TRP A 190 -24.21 -12.45 -3.46
CA TRP A 190 -23.87 -13.49 -2.48
C TRP A 190 -22.40 -13.45 -2.03
N VAL A 191 -21.50 -12.72 -2.71
CA VAL A 191 -20.11 -12.61 -2.27
C VAL A 191 -19.95 -11.53 -1.19
N ASP A 192 -19.23 -11.87 -0.13
CA ASP A 192 -18.88 -10.94 0.94
C ASP A 192 -17.57 -10.20 0.59
N VAL A 193 -17.71 -9.23 -0.29
CA VAL A 193 -16.63 -8.35 -0.76
C VAL A 193 -17.10 -6.91 -0.64
N ASN A 194 -16.26 -6.05 -0.08
CA ASN A 194 -16.47 -4.60 -0.06
C ASN A 194 -15.40 -3.93 -0.91
N TYR A 195 -15.75 -2.82 -1.58
CA TYR A 195 -14.80 -2.07 -2.39
C TYR A 195 -15.11 -0.58 -2.36
N LYS A 196 -14.05 0.23 -2.45
CA LYS A 196 -14.12 1.70 -2.43
C LYS A 196 -12.85 2.29 -3.05
N ILE A 197 -12.93 3.54 -3.48
CA ILE A 197 -11.72 4.30 -3.78
C ILE A 197 -11.07 4.79 -2.48
N GLY A 198 -9.76 4.72 -2.43
CA GLY A 198 -8.96 5.17 -1.30
C GLY A 198 -7.49 5.31 -1.68
N ASN A 199 -6.65 5.73 -0.74
CA ASN A 199 -5.22 5.84 -0.97
C ASN A 199 -4.57 4.45 -1.02
N VAL A 200 -3.95 4.10 -2.15
CA VAL A 200 -3.24 2.84 -2.38
C VAL A 200 -1.73 3.01 -2.42
N ALA A 201 -1.20 4.20 -2.17
CA ALA A 201 0.23 4.44 -2.02
C ALA A 201 0.82 3.39 -1.05
N GLY A 202 1.93 2.80 -1.44
CA GLY A 202 2.47 1.55 -0.94
C GLY A 202 2.51 1.35 0.57
N ALA A 203 2.90 0.17 1.02
CA ALA A 203 2.91 -0.29 2.42
C ALA A 203 3.75 0.56 3.42
N GLY A 204 4.28 1.70 2.99
CA GLY A 204 4.91 2.71 3.84
C GLY A 204 3.93 3.79 4.34
N ALA A 205 2.73 3.86 3.80
CA ALA A 205 1.66 4.70 4.32
C ALA A 205 0.87 3.95 5.41
N VAL A 206 1.56 3.49 6.43
CA VAL A 206 0.90 3.22 7.70
C VAL A 206 0.37 4.59 8.12
N GLU A 207 -0.96 4.77 8.15
CA GLU A 207 -1.55 5.77 9.02
C GLU A 207 -1.12 5.39 10.44
N ILE A 208 0.02 5.92 10.86
CA ILE A 208 0.36 5.91 12.27
C ILE A 208 -0.75 6.77 12.89
N PRO A 209 -1.65 6.19 13.69
CA PRO A 209 -2.60 7.02 14.40
C PRO A 209 -1.75 8.01 15.20
N VAL A 210 -1.88 9.30 14.89
CA VAL A 210 -1.16 10.38 15.57
C VAL A 210 -1.77 10.56 16.95
N SER A 211 -1.58 9.57 17.81
CA SER A 211 -1.70 9.68 19.25
C SER A 211 -0.44 9.12 19.89
N VAL A 212 0.69 9.57 19.41
CA VAL A 212 1.94 9.40 20.15
C VAL A 212 1.85 10.40 21.31
N GLY A 213 1.68 9.89 22.52
CA GLY A 213 1.77 10.72 23.70
C GLY A 213 3.09 11.49 23.65
N HIS A 214 3.06 12.79 23.87
CA HIS A 214 4.26 13.61 23.90
C HIS A 214 5.24 13.03 24.92
N LEU A 215 6.38 12.56 24.45
CA LEU A 215 7.53 12.30 25.31
C LEU A 215 8.13 13.67 25.65
N THR A 216 8.03 14.08 26.90
CA THR A 216 8.74 15.25 27.40
C THR A 216 9.92 14.79 28.22
N PHE A 217 11.07 15.43 28.00
CA PHE A 217 12.21 15.26 28.87
C PHE A 217 12.17 16.33 29.96
N ASP A 218 12.00 15.89 31.19
CA ASP A 218 12.11 16.75 32.37
C ASP A 218 13.55 16.66 32.90
N ASP A 219 14.19 17.79 33.19
CA ASP A 219 15.53 17.84 33.73
C ASP A 219 15.56 17.62 35.26
N GLY A 220 14.40 17.43 35.86
CA GLY A 220 14.29 17.23 37.32
C GLY A 220 14.67 18.47 38.16
N GLN A 221 14.68 19.64 37.53
CA GLN A 221 15.01 20.92 38.17
C GLN A 221 13.71 21.70 38.43
N ASN A 222 12.89 21.27 39.40
CA ASN A 222 11.80 22.06 39.99
C ASN A 222 12.13 22.35 41.45
#